data_e79273428686dddeff9be34672fd4a1e
#
_entry.id   e79273428686dddeff9be34672fd4a1e
#
_cell.length_a   1.000
_cell.length_b   1.000
_cell.length_c   1.000
_cell.angle_alpha   90.00
_cell.angle_beta   90.00
_cell.angle_gamma   90.00
#
_symmetry.space_group_name_H-M   'P 1'
#
loop_
_entity.id
_entity.type
_entity.pdbx_description
1 polymer ?
#
loop_
_entity_poly.entity_id
_entity_poly.type
_entity_poly.pdbx_seq_one_letter_code
_entity_poly.pdbx_strand_id
1 'polypeptide(L)'
;MKSLIFYSKANCPACAIMASNIDHALNAVNVDINIRLRHGVIGKTKTFIDNNIKQVPTTIVKDDDGKEVLRLVGTYTVEYLIGVLSRL
;
A
#
# COMPACT_ATOMS: atom_id res chain seq x y z
N MET A 1 -7.43 -9.85 11.07
CA MET A 1 -6.45 -8.74 11.02
C MET A 1 -6.46 -8.12 9.64
N LYS A 2 -6.48 -6.79 9.57
CA LYS A 2 -6.38 -6.09 8.30
C LYS A 2 -5.02 -6.29 7.66
N SER A 3 -4.96 -6.17 6.35
CA SER A 3 -3.71 -6.29 5.58
C SER A 3 -3.49 -5.03 4.74
N LEU A 4 -2.26 -4.55 4.73
CA LEU A 4 -1.82 -3.48 3.84
C LEU A 4 -0.88 -4.10 2.83
N ILE A 5 -1.23 -4.05 1.55
CA ILE A 5 -0.42 -4.61 0.48
C ILE A 5 0.17 -3.47 -0.34
N PHE A 6 1.49 -3.42 -0.41
CA PHE A 6 2.22 -2.38 -1.11
C PHE A 6 2.81 -2.92 -2.40
N TYR A 7 2.37 -2.36 -3.52
CA TYR A 7 2.82 -2.78 -4.86
C TYR A 7 3.88 -1.82 -5.37
N SER A 8 5.03 -2.37 -5.75
CA SER A 8 6.17 -1.60 -6.23
C SER A 8 6.88 -2.32 -7.38
N LYS A 9 7.85 -1.63 -8.00
CA LYS A 9 8.69 -2.21 -9.05
C LYS A 9 10.14 -1.77 -8.85
N ALA A 10 11.05 -2.38 -9.60
CA ALA A 10 12.46 -2.00 -9.60
C ALA A 10 12.64 -0.57 -10.13
N ASN A 11 13.65 0.12 -9.63
CA ASN A 11 14.04 1.46 -10.10
C ASN A 11 12.87 2.45 -10.04
N CYS A 12 12.20 2.48 -8.90
CA CYS A 12 11.02 3.33 -8.71
C CYS A 12 11.26 4.27 -7.52
N PRO A 13 11.76 5.50 -7.76
CA PRO A 13 11.97 6.47 -6.67
C PRO A 13 10.69 6.80 -5.92
N ALA A 14 9.56 6.94 -6.62
CA ALA A 14 8.27 7.21 -5.98
C ALA A 14 7.85 6.07 -5.05
N CYS A 15 8.16 4.83 -5.40
CA CYS A 15 7.89 3.67 -4.55
C CYS A 15 8.68 3.74 -3.25
N ALA A 16 9.95 4.12 -3.33
CA ALA A 16 10.80 4.25 -2.15
C ALA A 16 10.28 5.36 -1.22
N ILE A 17 9.87 6.49 -1.79
CA ILE A 17 9.29 7.60 -1.01
C ILE A 17 8.01 7.15 -0.31
N MET A 18 7.12 6.50 -1.05
CA MET A 18 5.85 6.06 -0.47
C MET A 18 6.05 5.00 0.61
N ALA A 19 6.98 4.06 0.40
CA ALA A 19 7.31 3.04 1.40
C ALA A 19 7.78 3.69 2.71
N SER A 20 8.65 4.69 2.61
CA SER A 20 9.13 5.44 3.77
C SER A 20 7.98 6.17 4.46
N ASN A 21 7.11 6.81 3.69
CA ASN A 21 5.97 7.53 4.26
C ASN A 21 4.99 6.60 4.98
N ILE A 22 4.75 5.41 4.41
CA ILE A 22 3.90 4.40 5.06
C ILE A 22 4.52 3.95 6.38
N ASP A 23 5.82 3.70 6.39
CA ASP A 23 6.52 3.27 7.59
C ASP A 23 6.42 4.31 8.70
N HIS A 24 6.66 5.58 8.37
CA HIS A 24 6.51 6.68 9.33
C HIS A 24 5.09 6.77 9.86
N ALA A 25 4.09 6.67 8.98
CA ALA A 25 2.69 6.76 9.38
C ALA A 25 2.29 5.60 10.30
N LEU A 26 2.72 4.38 9.97
CA LEU A 26 2.41 3.21 10.79
C LEU A 26 3.05 3.28 12.18
N ASN A 27 4.22 3.91 12.28
CA ASN A 27 4.86 4.13 13.57
C ASN A 27 4.14 5.18 14.41
N ALA A 28 3.39 6.07 13.78
CA ALA A 28 2.68 7.16 14.44
C ALA A 28 1.26 6.78 14.87
N VAL A 29 0.67 5.74 14.28
CA VAL A 29 -0.68 5.30 14.60
C VAL A 29 -0.64 3.94 15.30
N ASN A 30 -1.64 3.69 16.14
CA ASN A 30 -1.76 2.42 16.83
C ASN A 30 -2.80 1.57 16.12
N VAL A 31 -2.38 0.97 15.00
CA VAL A 31 -3.25 0.10 14.19
C VAL A 31 -2.61 -1.28 14.06
N ASP A 32 -3.42 -2.30 14.20
CA ASP A 32 -2.99 -3.69 14.09
C ASP A 32 -3.22 -4.14 12.65
N ILE A 33 -2.17 -4.13 11.86
CA ILE A 33 -2.25 -4.40 10.43
C ILE A 33 -1.07 -5.25 9.96
N ASN A 34 -1.36 -6.22 9.10
CA ASN A 34 -0.36 -7.10 8.51
C ASN A 34 0.14 -6.48 7.21
N ILE A 35 1.45 -6.30 7.08
CA ILE A 35 2.05 -5.64 5.92
C ILE A 35 2.57 -6.68 4.95
N ARG A 36 2.20 -6.56 3.68
CA ARG A 36 2.65 -7.42 2.60
C ARG A 36 3.25 -6.59 1.49
N LEU A 37 4.44 -6.96 1.05
CA LEU A 37 5.12 -6.29 -0.05
C LEU A 37 4.97 -7.13 -1.32
N ARG A 38 4.60 -6.49 -2.43
CA ARG A 38 4.45 -7.14 -3.73
C ARG A 38 5.29 -6.38 -4.75
N HIS A 39 6.37 -6.99 -5.15
CA HIS A 39 7.29 -6.43 -6.14
C HIS A 39 7.06 -7.15 -7.47
N GLY A 40 6.94 -6.39 -8.56
CA GLY A 40 6.67 -7.02 -9.83
C GLY A 40 6.65 -6.05 -11.00
N VAL A 41 6.01 -6.46 -12.08
CA VAL A 41 5.94 -5.71 -13.33
C VAL A 41 4.48 -5.54 -13.74
N ILE A 42 4.09 -4.29 -13.97
CA ILE A 42 2.74 -3.96 -14.45
C ILE A 42 2.46 -4.70 -15.75
N GLY A 43 1.31 -5.35 -15.82
CA GLY A 43 0.88 -6.10 -17.01
C GLY A 43 1.50 -7.47 -17.17
N LYS A 44 2.41 -7.89 -16.26
CA LYS A 44 3.10 -9.19 -16.35
C LYS A 44 2.99 -10.04 -15.10
N THR A 45 3.18 -9.43 -13.94
CA THR A 45 3.13 -10.16 -12.66
C THR A 45 1.69 -10.49 -12.29
N LYS A 46 1.42 -11.77 -11.98
CA LYS A 46 0.06 -12.26 -11.75
C LYS A 46 -0.69 -11.46 -10.69
N THR A 47 -0.07 -11.17 -9.54
CA THR A 47 -0.74 -10.40 -8.48
C THR A 47 -1.08 -8.98 -8.93
N PHE A 48 -0.28 -8.40 -9.82
CA PHE A 48 -0.55 -7.08 -10.38
C PHE A 48 -1.75 -7.13 -11.33
N ILE A 49 -1.81 -8.15 -12.17
CA ILE A 49 -2.92 -8.34 -13.11
C ILE A 49 -4.22 -8.61 -12.34
N ASP A 50 -4.17 -9.54 -11.39
CA ASP A 50 -5.35 -9.97 -10.63
C ASP A 50 -5.95 -8.83 -9.79
N ASN A 51 -5.13 -7.88 -9.38
CA ASN A 51 -5.56 -6.76 -8.53
C ASN A 51 -5.67 -5.44 -9.29
N ASN A 52 -5.59 -5.47 -10.61
CA ASN A 52 -5.72 -4.29 -11.46
C ASN A 52 -4.71 -3.19 -11.13
N ILE A 53 -3.45 -3.58 -10.90
CA ILE A 53 -2.38 -2.61 -10.64
C ILE A 53 -1.91 -2.04 -11.97
N LYS A 54 -2.25 -0.79 -12.24
CA LYS A 54 -1.91 -0.09 -13.49
C LYS A 54 -0.81 0.93 -13.30
N GLN A 55 -0.45 1.21 -12.06
CA GLN A 55 0.53 2.23 -11.69
C GLN A 55 1.17 1.83 -10.37
N VAL A 56 2.43 2.16 -10.16
CA VAL A 56 3.11 1.99 -8.87
C VAL A 56 3.66 3.33 -8.41
N PRO A 57 3.73 3.58 -7.10
CA PRO A 57 3.27 2.69 -6.04
C PRO A 57 1.74 2.64 -5.95
N THR A 58 1.19 1.50 -5.59
CA THR A 58 -0.22 1.36 -5.24
C THR A 58 -0.30 0.65 -3.90
N THR A 59 -1.12 1.17 -3.00
CA THR A 59 -1.31 0.64 -1.66
C THR A 59 -2.76 0.23 -1.49
N ILE A 60 -2.99 -1.03 -1.14
CA ILE A 60 -4.34 -1.57 -0.94
C ILE A 60 -4.45 -2.03 0.50
N VAL A 61 -5.53 -1.64 1.19
CA VAL A 61 -5.85 -2.18 2.50
C VAL A 61 -7.07 -3.07 2.37
N LYS A 62 -6.98 -4.28 2.93
CA LYS A 62 -8.06 -5.26 2.95
C LYS A 62 -8.46 -5.54 4.39
N ASP A 63 -9.77 -5.79 4.60
CA ASP A 63 -10.28 -6.17 5.90
C ASP A 63 -10.05 -7.66 6.19
N ASP A 64 -10.59 -8.14 7.32
CA ASP A 64 -10.42 -9.53 7.75
C ASP A 64 -11.01 -10.54 6.75
N ASP A 65 -11.99 -10.11 5.96
CA ASP A 65 -12.65 -10.96 4.97
C ASP A 65 -11.95 -10.93 3.62
N GLY A 66 -10.86 -10.17 3.51
CA GLY A 66 -10.13 -10.01 2.26
C GLY A 66 -10.73 -8.98 1.32
N LYS A 67 -11.70 -8.21 1.79
CA LYS A 67 -12.35 -7.18 0.99
C LYS A 67 -11.50 -5.90 0.98
N GLU A 68 -11.33 -5.32 -0.20
CA GLU A 68 -10.60 -4.07 -0.35
C GLU A 68 -11.42 -2.93 0.27
N VAL A 69 -10.82 -2.22 1.25
CA VAL A 69 -11.47 -1.10 1.93
C VAL A 69 -10.80 0.23 1.63
N LEU A 70 -9.59 0.21 1.06
CA LEU A 70 -8.86 1.42 0.71
C LEU A 70 -7.90 1.11 -0.43
N ARG A 71 -7.82 2.03 -1.40
CA ARG A 71 -6.84 1.95 -2.48
C ARG A 71 -6.24 3.33 -2.70
N LEU A 72 -4.93 3.43 -2.55
CA LEU A 72 -4.17 4.65 -2.77
C LEU A 72 -3.23 4.45 -3.94
N VAL A 73 -3.42 5.23 -5.00
CA VAL A 73 -2.58 5.16 -6.20
C VAL A 73 -1.65 6.36 -6.20
N GLY A 74 -0.35 6.09 -6.23
CA GLY A 74 0.67 7.12 -6.21
C GLY A 74 1.21 7.39 -4.82
N THR A 75 1.86 8.54 -4.66
CA THR A 75 2.54 8.94 -3.43
C THR A 75 1.67 9.87 -2.60
N TYR A 76 1.59 9.58 -1.30
CA TYR A 76 0.81 10.37 -0.35
C TYR A 76 1.70 10.79 0.81
N THR A 77 1.37 11.91 1.44
CA THR A 77 2.16 12.44 2.57
C THR A 77 1.96 11.59 3.82
N VAL A 78 2.91 11.70 4.75
CA VAL A 78 2.81 11.02 6.05
C VAL A 78 1.53 11.46 6.77
N GLU A 79 1.22 12.77 6.76
CA GLU A 79 0.04 13.32 7.42
C GLU A 79 -1.25 12.76 6.84
N TYR A 80 -1.34 12.65 5.52
CA TYR A 80 -2.51 12.05 4.88
C TYR A 80 -2.67 10.59 5.30
N LEU A 81 -1.56 9.85 5.29
CA LEU A 81 -1.56 8.42 5.65
C LEU A 81 -1.95 8.22 7.12
N ILE A 82 -1.45 9.07 8.02
CA ILE A 82 -1.86 9.02 9.43
C ILE A 82 -3.38 9.18 9.52
N GLY A 83 -3.94 10.14 8.80
CA GLY A 83 -5.38 10.39 8.80
C GLY A 83 -6.20 9.19 8.36
N VAL A 84 -5.85 8.57 7.23
CA VAL A 84 -6.62 7.44 6.70
C VAL A 84 -6.40 6.16 7.52
N LEU A 85 -5.17 5.90 7.96
CA LEU A 85 -4.86 4.71 8.75
C LEU A 85 -5.51 4.77 10.14
N SER A 86 -5.64 5.96 10.71
CA SER A 86 -6.27 6.14 12.01
C SER A 86 -7.76 5.80 11.98
N ARG A 87 -8.37 5.79 10.81
CA ARG A 87 -9.80 5.51 10.65
C ARG A 87 -10.10 4.04 10.31
N LEU A 88 -9.09 3.21 10.20
CA LEU A 88 -9.28 1.80 9.86
C LEU A 88 -9.78 0.94 11.03
#